data_51b3b5be0027e4ace73a9874df827bcc
#
_entry.id   51b3b5be0027e4ace73a9874df827bcc
#
_cell.length_a   1.000
_cell.length_b   1.000
_cell.length_c   1.000
_cell.angle_alpha   90.00
_cell.angle_beta   90.00
_cell.angle_gamma   90.00
#
_symmetry.space_group_name_H-M   'P 1'
#
loop_
_entity.id
_entity.type
_entity.pdbx_description
1 polymer ?
#
loop_
_entity_poly.entity_id
_entity_poly.type
_entity_poly.pdbx_seq_one_letter_code
_entity_poly.pdbx_strand_id
1 'polypeptide(L)'
;MTVYALYALGPAQALLILTGRCLLGAVFAGNMNALIFSLLGGFSAMLVMILLSRSRHLSIYGVSIGGAAAHNCGQIAAACLTLGSMAPLYYLPILLGASLITGAVTGVAAACLFRALVHTNILR
;
A
#
# COMPACT_ATOMS: atom_id res chain seq x y z
N MET A 1 5.86 -2.37 -4.02
CA MET A 1 6.05 -3.84 -3.90
C MET A 1 4.75 -4.61 -3.73
N THR A 2 3.83 -4.21 -2.84
CA THR A 2 2.55 -4.91 -2.61
C THR A 2 1.67 -5.00 -3.86
N VAL A 3 1.64 -3.94 -4.70
CA VAL A 3 0.92 -3.95 -5.98
C VAL A 3 1.44 -5.04 -6.90
N TYR A 4 2.77 -5.17 -7.01
CA TYR A 4 3.38 -6.22 -7.81
C TYR A 4 3.00 -7.62 -7.28
N ALA A 5 3.08 -7.83 -5.96
CA ALA A 5 2.73 -9.10 -5.34
C ALA A 5 1.24 -9.45 -5.58
N LEU A 6 0.36 -8.45 -5.55
CA LEU A 6 -1.07 -8.64 -5.83
C LEU A 6 -1.32 -9.17 -7.25
N TYR A 7 -0.63 -8.60 -8.25
CA TYR A 7 -0.82 -9.00 -9.65
C TYR A 7 -0.06 -10.27 -10.04
N ALA A 8 1.10 -10.51 -9.44
CA ALA A 8 1.96 -11.65 -9.78
C ALA A 8 1.62 -12.92 -9.00
N LEU A 9 1.31 -12.78 -7.71
CA LEU A 9 1.15 -13.91 -6.79
C LEU A 9 -0.28 -14.09 -6.31
N GLY A 10 -1.11 -13.07 -6.41
CA GLY A 10 -2.49 -13.07 -5.93
C GLY A 10 -2.67 -12.46 -4.54
N PRO A 11 -3.95 -12.26 -4.11
CA PRO A 11 -4.27 -11.49 -2.92
C PRO A 11 -3.82 -12.15 -1.61
N ALA A 12 -3.84 -13.47 -1.50
CA ALA A 12 -3.44 -14.19 -0.27
C ALA A 12 -1.94 -14.05 0.00
N GLN A 13 -1.10 -14.26 -1.02
CA GLN A 13 0.35 -14.12 -0.91
C GLN A 13 0.76 -12.66 -0.67
N ALA A 14 0.07 -11.72 -1.33
CA ALA A 14 0.29 -10.30 -1.12
C ALA A 14 -0.03 -9.87 0.32
N LEU A 15 -1.08 -10.42 0.94
CA LEU A 15 -1.42 -10.23 2.35
C LEU A 15 -0.35 -10.78 3.30
N LEU A 16 0.17 -11.97 3.02
CA LEU A 16 1.26 -12.57 3.82
C LEU A 16 2.52 -11.71 3.77
N ILE A 17 2.90 -11.23 2.58
CA ILE A 17 4.05 -10.35 2.38
C ILE A 17 3.83 -9.02 3.11
N LEU A 18 2.64 -8.44 3.03
CA LEU A 18 2.28 -7.21 3.74
C LEU A 18 2.41 -7.38 5.24
N THR A 19 1.83 -8.44 5.80
CA THR A 19 1.86 -8.72 7.25
C THR A 19 3.29 -8.94 7.72
N GLY A 20 4.07 -9.76 7.02
CA GLY A 20 5.49 -10.00 7.33
C GLY A 20 6.31 -8.71 7.31
N ARG A 21 6.09 -7.86 6.31
CA ARG A 21 6.75 -6.55 6.20
C ARG A 21 6.39 -5.62 7.36
N CYS A 22 5.11 -5.58 7.77
CA CYS A 22 4.67 -4.75 8.89
C CYS A 22 5.26 -5.23 10.22
N LEU A 23 5.28 -6.55 10.45
CA LEU A 23 5.89 -7.14 11.64
C LEU A 23 7.40 -6.86 11.71
N LEU A 24 8.13 -7.13 10.64
CA LEU A 24 9.56 -6.85 10.56
C LEU A 24 9.85 -5.36 10.76
N GLY A 25 9.09 -4.48 10.11
CA GLY A 25 9.24 -3.04 10.27
C GLY A 25 9.03 -2.59 11.71
N ALA A 26 8.05 -3.15 12.41
CA ALA A 26 7.79 -2.84 13.81
C ALA A 26 8.89 -3.35 14.74
N VAL A 27 9.42 -4.55 14.49
CA VAL A 27 10.54 -5.12 15.25
C VAL A 27 11.79 -4.25 15.11
N PHE A 28 12.13 -3.85 13.87
CA PHE A 28 13.28 -2.97 13.63
C PHE A 28 13.07 -1.54 14.16
N ALA A 29 11.85 -1.03 14.13
CA ALA A 29 11.54 0.29 14.70
C ALA A 29 11.49 0.28 16.23
N GLY A 30 11.35 -0.90 16.86
CA GLY A 30 11.23 -1.03 18.32
C GLY A 30 10.00 -0.32 18.90
N ASN A 31 8.94 -0.12 18.11
CA ASN A 31 7.81 0.70 18.49
C ASN A 31 6.48 0.05 18.07
N MET A 32 5.63 -0.26 19.05
CA MET A 32 4.30 -0.83 18.84
C MET A 32 3.35 0.12 18.07
N ASN A 33 3.51 1.43 18.23
CA ASN A 33 2.73 2.40 17.45
C ASN A 33 3.03 2.26 15.95
N ALA A 34 4.30 2.04 15.58
CA ALA A 34 4.68 1.81 14.19
C ALA A 34 3.96 0.60 13.59
N LEU A 35 3.73 -0.46 14.39
CA LEU A 35 2.97 -1.62 13.96
C LEU A 35 1.50 -1.27 13.65
N ILE A 36 0.85 -0.54 14.56
CA ILE A 36 -0.55 -0.11 14.39
C ILE A 36 -0.71 0.73 13.13
N PHE A 37 0.16 1.71 12.93
CA PHE A 37 0.16 2.57 11.73
C PHE A 37 0.39 1.76 10.45
N SER A 38 1.35 0.85 10.47
CA SER A 38 1.70 0.01 9.31
C SER A 38 0.58 -0.97 8.97
N LEU A 39 -0.05 -1.59 9.97
CA LEU A 39 -1.15 -2.52 9.75
C LEU A 39 -2.39 -1.81 9.22
N LEU A 40 -2.86 -0.76 9.89
CA LEU A 40 -4.05 -0.02 9.45
C LEU A 40 -3.85 0.60 8.06
N GLY A 41 -2.70 1.22 7.81
CA GLY A 41 -2.36 1.74 6.49
C GLY A 41 -2.23 0.64 5.45
N GLY A 42 -1.53 -0.44 5.77
CA GLY A 42 -1.29 -1.56 4.87
C GLY A 42 -2.56 -2.32 4.49
N PHE A 43 -3.40 -2.65 5.46
CA PHE A 43 -4.68 -3.34 5.20
C PHE A 43 -5.66 -2.46 4.43
N SER A 44 -5.75 -1.16 4.75
CA SER A 44 -6.57 -0.20 3.99
C SER A 44 -6.12 -0.13 2.53
N ALA A 45 -4.82 -0.01 2.30
CA ALA A 45 -4.24 -0.01 0.96
C ALA A 45 -4.56 -1.30 0.22
N MET A 46 -4.36 -2.45 0.86
CA MET A 46 -4.57 -3.76 0.26
C MET A 46 -6.04 -3.98 -0.13
N LEU A 47 -6.97 -3.61 0.75
CA LEU A 47 -8.40 -3.70 0.49
C LEU A 47 -8.77 -2.89 -0.76
N VAL A 48 -8.34 -1.63 -0.82
CA VAL A 48 -8.63 -0.75 -1.97
C VAL A 48 -7.95 -1.27 -3.24
N MET A 49 -6.70 -1.73 -3.17
CA MET A 49 -6.02 -2.32 -4.32
C MET A 49 -6.72 -3.57 -4.86
N ILE A 50 -7.21 -4.46 -4.00
CA ILE A 50 -7.99 -5.63 -4.41
C ILE A 50 -9.29 -5.21 -5.10
N LEU A 51 -10.00 -4.25 -4.55
CA LEU A 51 -11.25 -3.74 -5.13
C LEU A 51 -10.99 -3.09 -6.50
N LEU A 52 -9.98 -2.23 -6.59
CA LEU A 52 -9.62 -1.52 -7.82
C LEU A 52 -9.04 -2.46 -8.88
N SER A 53 -8.30 -3.50 -8.49
CA SER A 53 -7.72 -4.47 -9.42
C SER A 53 -8.76 -5.33 -10.15
N ARG A 54 -9.97 -5.44 -9.60
CA ARG A 54 -11.10 -6.11 -10.25
C ARG A 54 -11.72 -5.29 -11.38
N SER A 55 -11.47 -3.99 -11.41
CA SER A 55 -11.96 -3.10 -12.46
C SER A 55 -11.09 -3.23 -13.72
N ARG A 56 -11.67 -3.58 -14.85
CA ARG A 56 -10.98 -3.68 -16.15
C ARG A 56 -10.50 -2.32 -16.70
N HIS A 57 -11.01 -1.22 -16.14
CA HIS A 57 -10.73 0.13 -16.63
C HIS A 57 -9.53 0.80 -15.94
N LEU A 58 -9.01 0.21 -14.85
CA LEU A 58 -7.91 0.78 -14.09
C LEU A 58 -6.59 0.07 -14.42
N SER A 59 -5.61 0.90 -14.78
CA SER A 59 -4.24 0.43 -14.98
C SER A 59 -3.55 0.15 -13.63
N ILE A 60 -2.42 -0.56 -13.66
CA ILE A 60 -1.56 -0.80 -12.48
C ILE A 60 -1.17 0.50 -11.77
N TYR A 61 -1.05 1.60 -12.52
CA TYR A 61 -0.77 2.93 -11.96
C TYR A 61 -1.94 3.46 -11.13
N GLY A 62 -3.16 3.36 -11.67
CA GLY A 62 -4.38 3.78 -10.96
C GLY A 62 -4.60 2.99 -9.68
N VAL A 63 -4.39 1.68 -9.72
CA VAL A 63 -4.46 0.80 -8.54
C VAL A 63 -3.39 1.16 -7.52
N SER A 64 -2.17 1.49 -7.96
CA SER A 64 -1.07 1.91 -7.08
C SER A 64 -1.35 3.25 -6.39
N ILE A 65 -1.86 4.24 -7.13
CA ILE A 65 -2.24 5.55 -6.59
C ILE A 65 -3.38 5.40 -5.58
N GLY A 66 -4.43 4.64 -5.92
CA GLY A 66 -5.54 4.35 -5.01
C GLY A 66 -5.08 3.65 -3.73
N GLY A 67 -4.18 2.69 -3.86
CA GLY A 67 -3.55 2.01 -2.73
C GLY A 67 -2.74 2.96 -1.83
N ALA A 68 -1.97 3.87 -2.43
CA ALA A 68 -1.19 4.86 -1.67
C ALA A 68 -2.11 5.85 -0.93
N ALA A 69 -3.19 6.30 -1.57
CA ALA A 69 -4.19 7.16 -0.93
C ALA A 69 -4.88 6.45 0.24
N ALA A 70 -5.32 5.22 0.05
CA ALA A 70 -5.93 4.41 1.11
C ALA A 70 -4.96 4.13 2.26
N HIS A 71 -3.67 3.91 1.96
CA HIS A 71 -2.63 3.75 2.98
C HIS A 71 -2.54 4.99 3.88
N ASN A 72 -2.47 6.18 3.29
CA ASN A 72 -2.43 7.43 4.02
C ASN A 72 -3.71 7.65 4.84
N CYS A 73 -4.89 7.33 4.29
CA CYS A 73 -6.15 7.38 5.05
C CYS A 73 -6.12 6.45 6.27
N GLY A 74 -5.62 5.22 6.10
CA GLY A 74 -5.46 4.25 7.18
C GLY A 74 -4.49 4.72 8.26
N GLN A 75 -3.40 5.37 7.88
CA GLN A 75 -2.45 5.96 8.83
C GLN A 75 -3.05 7.15 9.60
N ILE A 76 -3.83 8.00 8.95
CA ILE A 76 -4.54 9.09 9.63
C ILE A 76 -5.57 8.53 10.61
N ALA A 77 -6.31 7.49 10.23
CA ALA A 77 -7.22 6.81 11.15
C ALA A 77 -6.49 6.26 12.38
N ALA A 78 -5.32 5.61 12.15
CA ALA A 78 -4.47 5.14 13.24
C ALA A 78 -4.01 6.30 14.15
N ALA A 79 -3.62 7.44 13.57
CA ALA A 79 -3.20 8.62 14.32
C ALA A 79 -4.35 9.19 15.16
N CYS A 80 -5.55 9.28 14.60
CA CYS A 80 -6.73 9.74 15.35
C CYS A 80 -7.05 8.81 16.52
N LEU A 81 -6.93 7.50 16.33
CA LEU A 81 -7.18 6.51 17.39
C LEU A 81 -6.11 6.58 18.50
N THR A 82 -4.84 6.71 18.12
CA THR A 82 -3.74 6.74 19.10
C THR A 82 -3.66 8.06 19.88
N LEU A 83 -4.01 9.18 19.24
CA LEU A 83 -3.99 10.50 19.85
C LEU A 83 -5.32 10.86 20.55
N GLY A 84 -6.40 10.11 20.30
CA GLY A 84 -7.73 10.43 20.79
C GLY A 84 -8.25 11.78 20.28
N SER A 85 -7.78 12.25 19.14
CA SER A 85 -8.06 13.57 18.58
C SER A 85 -8.25 13.48 17.06
N MET A 86 -9.08 14.38 16.53
CA MET A 86 -9.28 14.54 15.08
C MET A 86 -8.25 15.47 14.41
N ALA A 87 -7.29 16.00 15.17
CA ALA A 87 -6.25 16.89 14.64
C ALA A 87 -5.47 16.30 13.44
N PRO A 88 -5.14 14.99 13.39
CA PRO A 88 -4.45 14.42 12.23
C PRO A 88 -5.20 14.55 10.91
N LEU A 89 -6.53 14.71 10.92
CA LEU A 89 -7.33 14.90 9.69
C LEU A 89 -6.94 16.15 8.91
N TYR A 90 -6.41 17.18 9.56
CA TYR A 90 -5.94 18.38 8.87
C TYR A 90 -4.76 18.12 7.94
N TYR A 91 -4.00 17.05 8.17
CA TYR A 91 -2.89 16.63 7.30
C TYR A 91 -3.34 15.77 6.11
N LEU A 92 -4.58 15.29 6.11
CA LEU A 92 -5.08 14.38 5.08
C LEU A 92 -4.97 14.95 3.65
N PRO A 93 -5.34 16.21 3.36
CA PRO A 93 -5.22 16.74 2.00
C PRO A 93 -3.78 16.74 1.48
N ILE A 94 -2.82 17.08 2.34
CA ILE A 94 -1.39 17.08 1.98
C ILE A 94 -0.90 15.66 1.71
N LEU A 95 -1.30 14.69 2.54
CA LEU A 95 -0.94 13.28 2.37
C LEU A 95 -1.59 12.66 1.14
N LEU A 96 -2.82 13.05 0.80
CA LEU A 96 -3.46 12.62 -0.44
C LEU A 96 -2.75 13.18 -1.68
N GLY A 97 -2.32 14.44 -1.64
CA GLY A 97 -1.47 15.02 -2.69
C GLY A 97 -0.15 14.25 -2.84
N ALA A 98 0.52 13.95 -1.73
CA ALA A 98 1.73 13.14 -1.73
C ALA A 98 1.50 11.72 -2.26
N SER A 99 0.31 11.13 -2.02
CA SER A 99 -0.02 9.79 -2.51
C SER A 99 -0.10 9.69 -4.03
N LEU A 100 -0.43 10.78 -4.73
CA LEU A 100 -0.39 10.83 -6.18
C LEU A 100 1.04 10.60 -6.69
N ILE A 101 2.01 11.27 -6.08
CA ILE A 101 3.43 11.15 -6.46
C ILE A 101 3.98 9.78 -6.07
N THR A 102 3.82 9.39 -4.80
CA THR A 102 4.35 8.11 -4.31
C THR A 102 3.67 6.91 -4.96
N GLY A 103 2.36 6.99 -5.20
CA GLY A 103 1.59 5.97 -5.90
C GLY A 103 2.00 5.84 -7.36
N ALA A 104 2.25 6.96 -8.06
CA ALA A 104 2.76 6.95 -9.42
C ALA A 104 4.16 6.31 -9.49
N VAL A 105 5.08 6.71 -8.62
CA VAL A 105 6.45 6.16 -8.55
C VAL A 105 6.42 4.65 -8.26
N THR A 106 5.64 4.21 -7.29
CA THR A 106 5.50 2.79 -6.97
C THR A 106 4.81 2.00 -8.07
N GLY A 107 3.86 2.61 -8.79
CA GLY A 107 3.22 2.05 -9.97
C GLY A 107 4.20 1.84 -11.13
N VAL A 108 5.05 2.84 -11.40
CA VAL A 108 6.13 2.72 -12.41
C VAL A 108 7.10 1.61 -12.02
N ALA A 109 7.57 1.60 -10.78
CA ALA A 109 8.49 0.56 -10.29
C ALA A 109 7.88 -0.85 -10.42
N ALA A 110 6.60 -1.01 -10.06
CA ALA A 110 5.89 -2.28 -10.20
C ALA A 110 5.75 -2.70 -11.68
N ALA A 111 5.42 -1.76 -12.57
CA ALA A 111 5.31 -2.03 -14.00
C ALA A 111 6.66 -2.40 -14.64
N CYS A 112 7.74 -1.72 -14.26
CA CYS A 112 9.08 -2.05 -14.71
C CYS A 112 9.52 -3.43 -14.24
N LEU A 113 9.26 -3.77 -12.98
CA LEU A 113 9.56 -5.08 -12.41
C LEU A 113 8.77 -6.19 -13.13
N PHE A 114 7.49 -5.93 -13.42
CA PHE A 114 6.64 -6.88 -14.14
C PHE A 114 7.18 -7.15 -15.55
N ARG A 115 7.57 -6.09 -16.29
CA ARG A 115 8.18 -6.21 -17.61
C ARG A 115 9.50 -6.98 -17.56
N ALA A 116 10.37 -6.69 -16.60
CA ALA A 116 11.65 -7.35 -16.45
C ALA A 116 11.48 -8.86 -16.19
N LEU A 117 10.53 -9.25 -15.34
CA LEU A 117 10.29 -10.65 -15.00
C LEU A 117 9.58 -11.45 -16.10
N VAL A 118 8.71 -10.80 -16.88
CA VAL A 118 8.11 -11.42 -18.08
C VAL A 118 9.19 -11.71 -19.14
N HIS A 119 10.15 -10.80 -19.30
CA HIS A 119 11.29 -11.00 -20.22
C HIS A 119 12.22 -12.16 -19.80
N THR A 120 12.32 -12.45 -18.51
CA THR A 120 13.18 -13.53 -17.98
C THR A 120 12.50 -14.90 -17.88
N ASN A 121 11.28 -15.06 -18.41
CA ASN A 121 10.51 -16.32 -18.37
C ASN A 121 10.25 -16.91 -16.96
N ILE A 122 10.39 -16.12 -15.90
CA ILE A 122 10.20 -16.59 -14.50
C ILE A 122 8.71 -16.69 -14.14
N LEU A 123 7.84 -16.00 -14.88
CA LEU A 123 6.38 -16.00 -14.68
C LEU A 123 5.62 -16.71 -15.81
N ARG A 124 6.14 -17.82 -16.29
CA ARG A 124 5.41 -18.71 -17.20
C ARG A 124 4.56 -19.70 -16.45
#